data_8797df1cfe3b4082d80449758c19fed5
#
_entry.id   8797df1cfe3b4082d80449758c19fed5
#
_cell.length_a   1.000
_cell.length_b   1.000
_cell.length_c   1.000
_cell.angle_alpha   90.00
_cell.angle_beta   90.00
_cell.angle_gamma   90.00
#
_symmetry.space_group_name_H-M   'P 1'
#
loop_
_entity.id
_entity.type
_entity.pdbx_description
1 polymer ?
#
loop_
_entity_poly.entity_id
_entity_poly.type
_entity_poly.pdbx_seq_one_letter_code
_entity_poly.pdbx_strand_id
1 'polypeptide(L)'
;MICGVLTISSSQDVQKDPATGEYTEAIQFQCLERGGVRVFEGINFMSRKPQMTDGELNAMHARAKKAGMYPYGASPEQMHTVARRPVGAPAIDNSWQAMWRAIGVDKLLELLTESIEDGGR
;
A
#
# COMPACT_ATOMS: atom_id res chain seq x y z
N MET A 1 18.48 9.88 -4.63
CA MET A 1 17.13 10.10 -5.18
C MET A 1 16.55 11.37 -4.58
N ILE A 2 16.03 12.25 -5.41
CA ILE A 2 15.44 13.53 -4.97
C ILE A 2 13.92 13.35 -4.95
N CYS A 3 13.30 13.54 -3.78
CA CYS A 3 11.86 13.67 -3.69
C CYS A 3 11.41 15.02 -4.23
N GLY A 4 10.33 15.06 -4.98
CA GLY A 4 9.76 16.32 -5.44
C GLY A 4 9.20 17.14 -4.29
N VAL A 5 9.43 18.45 -4.34
CA VAL A 5 8.84 19.40 -3.39
C VAL A 5 7.33 19.48 -3.65
N LEU A 6 6.52 19.15 -2.67
CA LEU A 6 5.04 19.14 -2.72
C LEU A 6 4.41 18.09 -3.66
N THR A 7 5.16 17.14 -4.17
CA THR A 7 4.62 16.06 -5.00
C THR A 7 5.04 14.70 -4.46
N ILE A 8 4.17 13.71 -4.64
CA ILE A 8 4.54 12.31 -4.42
C ILE A 8 5.45 11.91 -5.58
N SER A 9 6.72 11.69 -5.29
CA SER A 9 7.66 11.11 -6.24
C SER A 9 7.66 9.61 -6.11
N SER A 10 7.60 8.90 -7.23
CA SER A 10 7.74 7.46 -7.27
C SER A 10 8.92 7.07 -8.14
N SER A 11 9.70 6.11 -7.67
CA SER A 11 10.73 5.43 -8.45
C SER A 11 10.42 3.95 -8.50
N GLN A 12 10.74 3.34 -9.61
CA GLN A 12 10.42 1.94 -9.86
C GLN A 12 11.66 1.18 -10.38
N ASP A 13 11.83 -0.02 -9.85
CA ASP A 13 12.71 -1.04 -10.43
C ASP A 13 11.82 -2.21 -10.86
N VAL A 14 11.93 -2.63 -12.10
CA VAL A 14 11.10 -3.69 -12.66
C VAL A 14 11.96 -4.76 -13.29
N GLN A 15 11.56 -6.01 -13.13
CA GLN A 15 12.14 -7.17 -13.80
C GLN A 15 11.13 -7.75 -14.79
N LYS A 16 11.62 -8.21 -15.91
CA LYS A 16 10.82 -8.85 -16.96
C LYS A 16 11.32 -10.26 -17.23
N ASP A 17 10.39 -11.14 -17.55
CA ASP A 17 10.73 -12.44 -18.13
C ASP A 17 11.27 -12.22 -19.56
N PRO A 18 12.51 -12.63 -19.87
CA PRO A 18 13.09 -12.45 -21.19
C PRO A 18 12.37 -13.26 -22.28
N ALA A 19 11.67 -14.32 -21.93
CA ALA A 19 10.95 -15.16 -22.89
C ALA A 19 9.59 -14.55 -23.27
N THR A 20 8.86 -13.96 -22.34
CA THR A 20 7.51 -13.44 -22.56
C THR A 20 7.44 -11.91 -22.62
N GLY A 21 8.45 -11.21 -22.08
CA GLY A 21 8.44 -9.76 -21.91
C GLY A 21 7.51 -9.26 -20.81
N GLU A 22 6.89 -10.14 -20.06
CA GLU A 22 6.02 -9.79 -18.97
C GLU A 22 6.79 -9.38 -17.71
N TYR A 23 6.24 -8.45 -16.98
CA TYR A 23 6.79 -8.06 -15.67
C TYR A 23 6.62 -9.20 -14.66
N THR A 24 7.71 -9.58 -14.01
CA THR A 24 7.74 -10.63 -12.97
C THR A 24 7.81 -10.07 -11.58
N GLU A 25 8.58 -9.01 -11.40
CA GLU A 25 8.79 -8.34 -10.13
C GLU A 25 8.84 -6.84 -10.31
N ALA A 26 8.41 -6.10 -9.30
CA ALA A 26 8.55 -4.65 -9.26
C ALA A 26 8.83 -4.16 -7.84
N ILE A 27 9.70 -3.17 -7.74
CA ILE A 27 9.94 -2.41 -6.52
C ILE A 27 9.41 -1.01 -6.75
N GLN A 28 8.49 -0.58 -5.92
CA GLN A 28 7.94 0.77 -5.94
C GLN A 28 8.39 1.51 -4.69
N PHE A 29 9.03 2.64 -4.90
CA PHE A 29 9.40 3.55 -3.81
C PHE A 29 8.63 4.86 -3.97
N GLN A 30 8.09 5.34 -2.88
CA GLN A 30 7.37 6.61 -2.82
C GLN A 30 7.94 7.48 -1.71
N CYS A 31 8.06 8.77 -1.96
CA CYS A 31 8.41 9.73 -0.94
C CYS A 31 7.66 11.05 -1.15
N LEU A 32 7.42 11.74 -0.06
CA LEU A 32 6.80 13.06 -0.03
C LEU A 32 7.67 13.99 0.80
N GLU A 33 8.00 15.15 0.23
CA GLU A 33 8.66 16.23 0.95
C GLU A 33 7.73 17.44 1.06
N ARG A 34 7.82 18.11 2.18
CA ARG A 34 7.13 19.37 2.43
C ARG A 34 8.09 20.36 3.06
N GLY A 35 8.31 21.50 2.40
CA GLY A 35 9.23 22.51 2.90
C GLY A 35 10.66 22.03 3.07
N GLY A 36 11.15 21.16 2.17
CA GLY A 36 12.50 20.58 2.25
C GLY A 36 12.65 19.45 3.29
N VAL A 37 11.58 19.09 3.98
CA VAL A 37 11.57 17.99 4.97
C VAL A 37 10.81 16.80 4.40
N ARG A 38 11.42 15.63 4.46
CA ARG A 38 10.79 14.39 4.06
C ARG A 38 9.78 13.95 5.12
N VAL A 39 8.50 13.96 4.76
CA VAL A 39 7.39 13.66 5.68
C VAL A 39 6.82 12.26 5.52
N PHE A 40 7.10 11.61 4.38
CA PHE A 40 6.68 10.25 4.11
C PHE A 40 7.67 9.52 3.21
N GLU A 41 7.92 8.26 3.53
CA GLU A 41 8.63 7.31 2.69
C GLU A 41 7.91 5.97 2.73
N GLY A 42 7.78 5.32 1.59
CA GLY A 42 7.19 3.99 1.49
C GLY A 42 7.84 3.16 0.40
N ILE A 43 7.94 1.87 0.62
CA ILE A 43 8.44 0.92 -0.35
C ILE A 43 7.51 -0.29 -0.43
N ASN A 44 7.24 -0.74 -1.66
CA ASN A 44 6.47 -1.93 -1.92
C ASN A 44 7.25 -2.88 -2.81
N PHE A 45 7.34 -4.12 -2.41
CA PHE A 45 7.86 -5.20 -3.22
C PHE A 45 6.71 -6.01 -3.79
N MET A 46 6.67 -6.11 -5.09
CA MET A 46 5.60 -6.78 -5.83
C MET A 46 6.17 -7.94 -6.63
N SER A 47 5.50 -9.07 -6.62
CA SER A 47 5.84 -10.24 -7.41
C SER A 47 4.58 -10.88 -7.97
N ARG A 48 4.69 -11.48 -9.17
CA ARG A 48 3.62 -12.31 -9.72
C ARG A 48 3.47 -13.63 -8.99
N LYS A 49 4.52 -14.12 -8.34
CA LYS A 49 4.46 -15.35 -7.55
C LYS A 49 3.54 -15.15 -6.34
N PRO A 50 2.75 -16.16 -5.96
CA PRO A 50 1.92 -16.12 -4.76
C PRO A 50 2.73 -15.91 -3.48
N GLN A 51 3.91 -16.50 -3.43
CA GLN A 51 4.87 -16.38 -2.33
C GLN A 51 6.27 -16.27 -2.91
N MET A 52 7.08 -15.45 -2.27
CA MET A 52 8.49 -15.31 -2.59
C MET A 52 9.32 -16.10 -1.59
N THR A 53 10.42 -16.70 -2.05
CA THR A 53 11.41 -17.30 -1.18
C THR A 53 12.21 -16.21 -0.47
N ASP A 54 12.84 -16.54 0.67
CA ASP A 54 13.69 -15.60 1.39
C ASP A 54 14.85 -15.08 0.52
N GLY A 55 15.39 -15.95 -0.33
CA GLY A 55 16.43 -15.56 -1.28
C GLY A 55 15.96 -14.54 -2.32
N GLU A 56 14.76 -14.71 -2.85
CA GLU A 56 14.15 -13.75 -3.80
C GLU A 56 13.87 -12.41 -3.10
N LEU A 57 13.32 -12.45 -1.88
CA LEU A 57 13.06 -11.25 -1.11
C LEU A 57 14.35 -10.49 -0.78
N ASN A 58 15.39 -11.20 -0.35
CA ASN A 58 16.69 -10.61 -0.07
C ASN A 58 17.33 -10.00 -1.32
N ALA A 59 17.15 -10.62 -2.49
CA ALA A 59 17.61 -10.05 -3.76
C ALA A 59 16.88 -8.73 -4.10
N MET A 60 15.58 -8.65 -3.84
CA MET A 60 14.83 -7.40 -4.01
C MET A 60 15.31 -6.31 -3.05
N HIS A 61 15.54 -6.64 -1.80
CA HIS A 61 16.12 -5.71 -0.82
C HIS A 61 17.49 -5.18 -1.27
N ALA A 62 18.35 -6.05 -1.78
CA ALA A 62 19.66 -5.66 -2.30
C ALA A 62 19.55 -4.71 -3.50
N ARG A 63 18.64 -4.97 -4.43
CA ARG A 63 18.37 -4.08 -5.57
C ARG A 63 17.83 -2.72 -5.12
N ALA A 64 16.89 -2.70 -4.20
CA ALA A 64 16.34 -1.47 -3.64
C ALA A 64 17.41 -0.63 -2.96
N LYS A 65 18.25 -1.24 -2.16
CA LYS A 65 19.36 -0.59 -1.47
C LYS A 65 20.38 -0.01 -2.46
N LYS A 66 20.75 -0.78 -3.48
CA LYS A 66 21.68 -0.35 -4.53
C LYS A 66 21.14 0.85 -5.32
N ALA A 67 19.83 0.88 -5.57
CA ALA A 67 19.16 1.96 -6.26
C ALA A 67 18.87 3.19 -5.38
N GLY A 68 19.21 3.17 -4.10
CA GLY A 68 18.91 4.24 -3.15
C GLY A 68 17.43 4.32 -2.72
N MET A 69 16.66 3.28 -3.00
CA MET A 69 15.25 3.14 -2.61
C MET A 69 15.13 2.34 -1.31
N TYR A 70 15.73 2.80 -0.23
CA TYR A 70 15.76 2.05 1.02
C TYR A 70 15.40 2.96 2.20
N PRO A 71 14.11 3.16 2.48
CA PRO A 71 13.67 4.01 3.56
C PRO A 71 13.94 3.39 4.93
N TYR A 72 13.89 4.21 5.96
CA TYR A 72 13.90 3.73 7.34
C TYR A 72 12.74 2.74 7.57
N GLY A 73 13.04 1.63 8.21
CA GLY A 73 12.03 0.59 8.47
C GLY A 73 11.80 -0.40 7.34
N ALA A 74 12.61 -0.36 6.27
CA ALA A 74 12.51 -1.30 5.15
C ALA A 74 13.32 -2.60 5.34
N SER A 75 13.81 -2.88 6.54
CA SER A 75 14.51 -4.14 6.79
C SER A 75 13.55 -5.34 6.66
N PRO A 76 14.06 -6.53 6.30
CA PRO A 76 13.21 -7.72 6.14
C PRO A 76 12.34 -8.02 7.35
N GLU A 77 12.82 -7.75 8.56
CA GLU A 77 12.11 -7.97 9.82
C GLU A 77 10.95 -6.99 10.04
N GLN A 78 11.00 -5.83 9.42
CA GLN A 78 10.01 -4.77 9.56
C GLN A 78 8.96 -4.78 8.45
N MET A 79 9.21 -5.52 7.37
CA MET A 79 8.24 -5.68 6.30
C MET A 79 7.25 -6.80 6.60
N HIS A 80 6.03 -6.62 6.17
CA HIS A 80 5.00 -7.64 6.29
C HIS A 80 4.41 -7.98 4.92
N THR A 81 3.98 -9.21 4.80
CA THR A 81 3.32 -9.69 3.59
C THR A 81 1.85 -9.31 3.61
N VAL A 82 1.41 -8.65 2.54
CA VAL A 82 -0.01 -8.38 2.35
C VAL A 82 -0.68 -9.63 1.80
N ALA A 83 -1.71 -10.10 2.48
CA ALA A 83 -2.48 -11.25 2.05
C ALA A 83 -3.14 -10.98 0.69
N ARG A 84 -2.98 -11.92 -0.24
CA ARG A 84 -3.67 -11.86 -1.54
C ARG A 84 -5.08 -12.38 -1.41
N ARG A 85 -5.97 -11.75 -2.15
CA ARG A 85 -7.33 -12.27 -2.29
C ARG A 85 -7.28 -13.57 -3.12
N PRO A 86 -8.09 -14.58 -2.76
CA PRO A 86 -8.24 -15.78 -3.57
C PRO A 86 -8.68 -15.45 -5.00
N VAL A 87 -8.23 -16.24 -5.96
CA VAL A 87 -8.72 -16.15 -7.34
C VAL A 87 -10.23 -16.42 -7.35
N GLY A 88 -11.01 -15.57 -8.02
CA GLY A 88 -12.48 -15.67 -8.04
C GLY A 88 -13.18 -15.09 -6.83
N ALA A 89 -12.46 -14.49 -5.86
CA ALA A 89 -13.09 -13.77 -4.77
C ALA A 89 -13.94 -12.60 -5.30
N PRO A 90 -15.09 -12.29 -4.66
CA PRO A 90 -15.92 -11.16 -5.10
C PRO A 90 -15.15 -9.83 -5.05
N ALA A 91 -15.50 -8.91 -5.93
CA ALA A 91 -14.89 -7.58 -5.94
C ALA A 91 -15.07 -6.90 -4.58
N ILE A 92 -14.06 -6.12 -4.18
CA ILE A 92 -14.18 -5.30 -2.97
C ILE A 92 -15.21 -4.20 -3.27
N ASP A 93 -16.21 -4.10 -2.40
CA ASP A 93 -17.15 -2.99 -2.45
C ASP A 93 -16.47 -1.73 -1.92
N ASN A 94 -16.07 -0.84 -2.84
CA ASN A 94 -15.47 0.46 -2.55
C ASN A 94 -16.51 1.59 -2.54
N SER A 95 -17.81 1.25 -2.49
CA SER A 95 -18.84 2.27 -2.41
C SER A 95 -18.74 3.09 -1.12
N TRP A 96 -19.21 4.33 -1.18
CA TRP A 96 -19.33 5.18 0.00
C TRP A 96 -20.15 4.51 1.09
N GLN A 97 -21.20 3.79 0.74
CA GLN A 97 -22.06 3.06 1.67
C GLN A 97 -21.31 1.95 2.39
N ALA A 98 -20.48 1.16 1.68
CA ALA A 98 -19.66 0.13 2.30
C ALA A 98 -18.65 0.74 3.28
N MET A 99 -18.04 1.86 2.93
CA MET A 99 -17.11 2.58 3.79
C MET A 99 -17.82 3.11 5.06
N TRP A 100 -18.99 3.67 4.92
CA TRP A 100 -19.78 4.18 6.05
C TRP A 100 -20.20 3.05 7.00
N ARG A 101 -20.61 1.89 6.45
CA ARG A 101 -20.91 0.70 7.25
C ARG A 101 -19.69 0.19 8.01
N ALA A 102 -18.51 0.15 7.37
CA ALA A 102 -17.28 -0.30 8.00
C ALA A 102 -16.86 0.60 9.18
N ILE A 103 -17.13 1.89 9.10
CA ILE A 103 -16.87 2.86 10.17
C ILE A 103 -17.97 2.82 11.24
N GLY A 104 -19.14 2.25 10.94
CA GLY A 104 -20.29 2.18 11.88
C GLY A 104 -21.11 3.46 11.96
N VAL A 105 -20.98 4.35 10.98
CA VAL A 105 -21.71 5.64 10.96
C VAL A 105 -23.22 5.44 10.82
N ASP A 106 -23.65 4.44 10.06
CA ASP A 106 -25.08 4.11 9.92
C ASP A 106 -25.71 3.89 11.30
N LYS A 107 -25.04 3.15 12.16
CA LYS A 107 -25.51 2.88 13.53
C LYS A 107 -25.50 4.14 14.41
N LEU A 108 -24.50 4.99 14.22
CA LEU A 108 -24.44 6.28 14.92
C LEU A 108 -25.62 7.19 14.52
N LEU A 109 -25.96 7.24 13.23
CA LEU A 109 -27.10 8.01 12.73
C LEU A 109 -28.43 7.48 13.26
N GLU A 110 -28.62 6.16 13.34
CA GLU A 110 -29.79 5.53 13.96
C GLU A 110 -29.95 5.98 15.42
N LEU A 111 -28.89 5.89 16.21
CA LEU A 111 -28.91 6.31 17.62
C LEU A 111 -29.21 7.79 17.80
N LEU A 112 -28.69 8.65 16.92
CA LEU A 112 -28.99 10.09 16.95
C LEU A 112 -30.44 10.39 16.58
N THR A 113 -31.01 9.65 15.63
CA THR A 113 -32.42 9.80 15.22
C THR A 113 -33.36 9.38 16.34
N GLU A 114 -33.12 8.26 16.99
CA GLU A 114 -33.89 7.81 18.15
C GLU A 114 -33.84 8.82 19.30
N SER A 115 -32.68 9.41 19.57
CA SER A 115 -32.52 10.45 20.60
C SER A 115 -33.33 11.73 20.31
N ILE A 116 -33.46 12.09 19.04
CA ILE A 116 -34.23 13.28 18.62
C ILE A 116 -35.73 13.02 18.76
N GLU A 117 -36.21 11.82 18.42
CA GLU A 117 -37.61 11.45 18.54
C GLU A 117 -38.04 11.37 20.00
N ASP A 118 -37.21 10.84 20.89
CA ASP A 118 -37.48 10.81 22.34
C ASP A 118 -37.38 12.17 23.03
N GLY A 119 -36.53 13.06 22.55
CA GLY A 119 -36.37 14.42 23.05
C GLY A 119 -37.47 15.43 22.65
N GLY A 120 -38.31 15.04 21.70
CA GLY A 120 -39.40 15.87 21.16
C GLY A 120 -40.79 15.69 21.83
N ARG A 121 -40.84 14.99 22.93
CA ARG A 121 -42.09 14.78 23.71
C ARG A 121 -42.18 15.67 24.93
#